data_9cdce4488060f587825839224b6bc7dc
#
_entry.id   9cdce4488060f587825839224b6bc7dc
#
_cell.length_a   1.000
_cell.length_b   1.000
_cell.length_c   1.000
_cell.angle_alpha   90.00
_cell.angle_beta   90.00
_cell.angle_gamma   90.00
#
_symmetry.space_group_name_H-M   'P 1'
#
loop_
_entity.id
_entity.type
_entity.pdbx_description
1 polymer ?
#
loop_
_entity_poly.entity_id
_entity_poly.type
_entity_poly.pdbx_seq_one_letter_code
_entity_poly.pdbx_strand_id
1 'polypeptide(L)'
;MKLHNLFNIALLCSASFLVEAQQVWTPDNGDGTFTNPLMWGDWPDPDIIRVDDDFYFISTSMHYVPGSPIATSKDLVNWKMVGHAVDRYDEDERYDMQNGQLYLNGSWANTIRYNNGKFYVGFCTPYGLGTETGHFSICEADKPEGPWKRTIFPEYLYDPGLFFDDNGKVYVVHGQGKLLITELNSDVRSVKGKPVEIWNKRFENSQTFGKRFGMEGAHMYKINGKYYITCPAGGTEGWQVCLRSDSIYGPYEHKIIVDDNSSYPPNGLHQGGMVQLKNGDWWFIIMQDRGPIGRVPCLMPVKWVDGWPMLGTEGKDVITYPKPNVGKTYPVMVPATSDEFKGKKLGLQWQWNHNPDDTKWTLTERPGYMRLKASQAKNLKEARNTLTQRVQGPSSEGSVLVDITGLKDGNVAGFGVFQFPYAYVAVQQEGDDRKIVMCNDGEIVETVDALKGNKIWIRARVMDKDFTARFYYSLDGETYFPIGNELKMGLGLDWTANRFALFNYSTKANGVGGYADFDWFHFTGK
;
A
#
# COMPACT_ATOMS: atom_id res chain seq x y z
N MET A 1 35.55 71.36 -17.48
CA MET A 1 34.47 70.90 -16.58
C MET A 1 33.63 69.88 -17.35
N LYS A 2 33.83 68.60 -17.15
CA LYS A 2 32.98 67.52 -17.68
C LYS A 2 32.71 66.56 -16.50
N LEU A 3 31.44 66.47 -16.10
CA LEU A 3 30.94 65.48 -15.11
C LEU A 3 30.91 64.12 -15.76
N HIS A 4 31.48 63.13 -15.08
CA HIS A 4 31.31 61.72 -15.43
C HIS A 4 30.28 61.11 -14.48
N ASN A 5 29.15 60.70 -15.04
CA ASN A 5 28.17 59.89 -14.33
C ASN A 5 28.65 58.43 -14.34
N LEU A 6 28.87 57.86 -13.17
CA LEU A 6 29.06 56.45 -12.92
C LEU A 6 27.70 55.80 -12.70
N PHE A 7 27.27 55.01 -13.66
CA PHE A 7 26.11 54.08 -13.48
C PHE A 7 26.61 52.79 -12.82
N ASN A 8 26.23 52.56 -11.57
CA ASN A 8 26.38 51.26 -10.93
C ASN A 8 25.24 50.36 -11.37
N ILE A 9 25.55 49.35 -12.19
CA ILE A 9 24.66 48.24 -12.52
C ILE A 9 24.83 47.19 -11.42
N ALA A 10 23.85 47.10 -10.52
CA ALA A 10 23.76 46.00 -9.58
C ALA A 10 23.23 44.76 -10.33
N LEU A 11 24.10 43.79 -10.54
CA LEU A 11 23.73 42.47 -11.07
C LEU A 11 23.01 41.70 -9.96
N LEU A 12 21.68 41.64 -10.01
CA LEU A 12 20.89 40.72 -9.21
C LEU A 12 21.09 39.29 -9.78
N CYS A 13 21.99 38.53 -9.16
CA CYS A 13 22.02 37.08 -9.35
C CYS A 13 20.78 36.48 -8.67
N SER A 14 19.72 36.25 -9.43
CA SER A 14 18.64 35.36 -9.03
C SER A 14 19.19 33.93 -9.03
N ALA A 15 19.56 33.42 -7.87
CA ALA A 15 19.80 32.00 -7.68
C ALA A 15 18.45 31.29 -7.84
N SER A 16 18.22 30.74 -9.03
CA SER A 16 17.16 29.77 -9.29
C SER A 16 17.56 28.50 -8.54
N PHE A 17 16.96 28.27 -7.37
CA PHE A 17 16.95 26.95 -6.77
C PHE A 17 16.17 26.06 -7.74
N LEU A 18 16.88 25.33 -8.59
CA LEU A 18 16.33 24.16 -9.24
C LEU A 18 16.01 23.19 -8.12
N VAL A 19 14.72 23.12 -7.75
CA VAL A 19 14.21 21.96 -7.02
C VAL A 19 14.47 20.79 -7.97
N GLU A 20 15.48 20.00 -7.66
CA GLU A 20 15.71 18.74 -8.36
C GLU A 20 14.40 17.97 -8.28
N ALA A 21 13.78 17.68 -9.42
CA ALA A 21 12.54 16.93 -9.46
C ALA A 21 12.80 15.61 -8.74
N GLN A 22 12.09 15.37 -7.64
CA GLN A 22 12.25 14.18 -6.83
C GLN A 22 12.05 12.97 -7.74
N GLN A 23 13.10 12.17 -7.90
CA GLN A 23 13.07 11.02 -8.74
C GLN A 23 12.27 9.92 -8.03
N VAL A 24 11.15 9.49 -8.62
CA VAL A 24 10.33 8.37 -8.16
C VAL A 24 10.22 7.35 -9.27
N TRP A 25 9.99 6.09 -8.93
CA TRP A 25 9.73 5.06 -9.93
C TRP A 25 8.53 5.45 -10.80
N THR A 26 8.71 5.36 -12.12
CA THR A 26 7.64 5.47 -13.10
C THR A 26 7.67 4.28 -14.05
N PRO A 27 6.56 3.59 -14.29
CA PRO A 27 6.49 2.52 -15.27
C PRO A 27 6.45 3.03 -16.71
N ASP A 28 6.04 4.27 -16.95
CA ASP A 28 5.90 4.87 -18.28
C ASP A 28 7.28 5.28 -18.84
N ASN A 29 7.72 4.62 -19.91
CA ASN A 29 9.01 4.87 -20.54
C ASN A 29 9.03 6.11 -21.45
N GLY A 30 7.86 6.72 -21.72
CA GLY A 30 7.74 7.92 -22.57
C GLY A 30 7.82 7.64 -24.08
N ASP A 31 8.08 6.42 -24.49
CA ASP A 31 8.26 5.98 -25.89
C ASP A 31 7.09 5.14 -26.43
N GLY A 32 5.99 5.06 -25.70
CA GLY A 32 4.84 4.21 -26.03
C GLY A 32 4.89 2.83 -25.38
N THR A 33 5.91 2.55 -24.58
CA THR A 33 6.03 1.32 -23.77
C THR A 33 5.92 1.61 -22.29
N PHE A 34 5.72 0.55 -21.50
CA PHE A 34 5.84 0.58 -20.04
C PHE A 34 6.75 -0.54 -19.56
N THR A 35 7.26 -0.40 -18.33
CA THR A 35 8.09 -1.41 -17.67
C THR A 35 7.48 -1.77 -16.32
N ASN A 36 7.24 -3.07 -16.06
CA ASN A 36 6.78 -3.57 -14.77
C ASN A 36 7.87 -3.48 -13.69
N PRO A 37 7.51 -3.31 -12.40
CA PRO A 37 6.14 -3.22 -11.90
C PRO A 37 5.50 -1.84 -12.15
N LEU A 38 4.16 -1.76 -12.15
CA LEU A 38 3.43 -0.49 -12.28
C LEU A 38 3.74 0.50 -11.15
N MET A 39 3.80 -0.02 -9.94
CA MET A 39 4.14 0.71 -8.73
C MET A 39 5.11 -0.16 -7.93
N TRP A 40 6.33 0.32 -7.70
CA TRP A 40 7.31 -0.49 -6.97
C TRP A 40 7.18 -0.32 -5.47
N GLY A 41 6.09 -0.75 -4.90
CA GLY A 41 5.79 -0.70 -3.47
C GLY A 41 4.67 -1.66 -3.11
N ASP A 42 4.30 -1.71 -1.85
CA ASP A 42 3.31 -2.64 -1.32
C ASP A 42 1.88 -2.26 -1.71
N TRP A 43 1.36 -2.89 -2.75
CA TRP A 43 -0.01 -2.79 -3.24
C TRP A 43 -0.62 -4.18 -3.40
N PRO A 44 -0.81 -4.90 -2.29
CA PRO A 44 -1.16 -6.31 -2.33
C PRO A 44 -2.61 -6.55 -2.75
N ASP A 45 -2.84 -7.77 -3.24
CA ASP A 45 -4.17 -8.31 -3.58
C ASP A 45 -4.98 -7.39 -4.50
N PRO A 46 -4.40 -6.99 -5.66
CA PRO A 46 -5.02 -6.00 -6.52
C PRO A 46 -6.32 -6.51 -7.16
N ASP A 47 -7.37 -5.68 -7.16
CA ASP A 47 -8.53 -5.83 -8.02
C ASP A 47 -8.76 -4.55 -8.82
N ILE A 48 -9.40 -4.66 -9.98
CA ILE A 48 -9.54 -3.57 -10.93
C ILE A 48 -10.90 -3.58 -11.62
N ILE A 49 -11.43 -2.37 -11.85
CA ILE A 49 -12.60 -2.15 -12.70
C ILE A 49 -12.37 -1.00 -13.66
N ARG A 50 -13.21 -0.94 -14.71
CA ARG A 50 -13.36 0.23 -15.56
C ARG A 50 -14.77 0.81 -15.38
N VAL A 51 -14.83 2.13 -15.17
CA VAL A 51 -16.07 2.90 -15.21
C VAL A 51 -15.87 4.01 -16.24
N ASP A 52 -16.62 3.95 -17.33
CA ASP A 52 -16.48 4.83 -18.49
C ASP A 52 -15.06 4.84 -19.09
N ASP A 53 -14.31 5.93 -18.91
CA ASP A 53 -12.94 6.14 -19.37
C ASP A 53 -11.90 5.97 -18.24
N ASP A 54 -12.35 5.72 -17.03
CA ASP A 54 -11.49 5.60 -15.85
C ASP A 54 -11.35 4.16 -15.41
N PHE A 55 -10.12 3.82 -15.02
CA PHE A 55 -9.80 2.57 -14.33
C PHE A 55 -9.63 2.85 -12.85
N TYR A 56 -10.15 1.95 -12.03
CA TYR A 56 -10.03 2.01 -10.57
C TYR A 56 -9.40 0.72 -10.06
N PHE A 57 -8.35 0.88 -9.31
CA PHE A 57 -7.56 -0.17 -8.68
C PHE A 57 -7.73 -0.08 -7.18
N ILE A 58 -7.86 -1.21 -6.50
CA ILE A 58 -7.89 -1.30 -5.05
C ILE A 58 -6.82 -2.26 -4.55
N SER A 59 -6.39 -2.06 -3.30
CA SER A 59 -5.38 -2.90 -2.66
C SER A 59 -5.68 -3.13 -1.18
N THR A 60 -5.20 -4.25 -0.66
CA THR A 60 -5.16 -4.58 0.77
C THR A 60 -4.34 -3.55 1.54
N SER A 61 -4.70 -3.29 2.79
CA SER A 61 -3.94 -2.41 3.69
C SER A 61 -3.73 -2.97 5.09
N MET A 62 -4.26 -4.14 5.40
CA MET A 62 -4.21 -4.71 6.74
C MET A 62 -4.72 -3.72 7.79
N HIS A 63 -3.99 -3.57 8.90
CA HIS A 63 -4.31 -2.68 10.02
C HIS A 63 -4.04 -1.19 9.77
N TYR A 64 -3.41 -0.84 8.63
CA TYR A 64 -3.12 0.57 8.32
C TYR A 64 -4.38 1.36 8.01
N VAL A 65 -4.45 2.58 8.55
CA VAL A 65 -5.61 3.49 8.49
C VAL A 65 -5.19 4.85 7.87
N PRO A 66 -5.96 5.39 6.90
CA PRO A 66 -7.16 4.84 6.26
C PRO A 66 -6.88 3.57 5.47
N GLY A 67 -7.82 2.62 5.49
CA GLY A 67 -7.67 1.31 4.86
C GLY A 67 -8.25 1.21 3.44
N SER A 68 -7.91 0.12 2.74
CA SER A 68 -8.39 -0.16 1.38
C SER A 68 -8.13 0.98 0.41
N PRO A 69 -6.85 1.30 0.09
CA PRO A 69 -6.48 2.41 -0.78
C PRO A 69 -6.98 2.19 -2.21
N ILE A 70 -7.50 3.28 -2.82
CA ILE A 70 -8.02 3.30 -4.17
C ILE A 70 -7.19 4.25 -5.02
N ALA A 71 -6.73 3.76 -6.18
CA ALA A 71 -6.07 4.55 -7.20
C ALA A 71 -6.87 4.58 -8.50
N THR A 72 -6.69 5.60 -9.31
CA THR A 72 -7.30 5.73 -10.65
C THR A 72 -6.26 5.95 -11.72
N SER A 73 -6.57 5.48 -12.93
CA SER A 73 -5.78 5.67 -14.15
C SER A 73 -6.69 5.88 -15.35
N LYS A 74 -6.16 6.53 -16.39
CA LYS A 74 -6.82 6.65 -17.71
C LYS A 74 -6.24 5.66 -18.74
N ASP A 75 -5.09 5.03 -18.44
CA ASP A 75 -4.33 4.22 -19.39
C ASP A 75 -3.74 2.93 -18.80
N LEU A 76 -4.08 2.59 -17.55
CA LEU A 76 -3.57 1.43 -16.80
C LEU A 76 -2.07 1.51 -16.41
N VAL A 77 -1.34 2.51 -16.86
CA VAL A 77 0.10 2.69 -16.60
C VAL A 77 0.34 3.82 -15.63
N ASN A 78 -0.35 4.94 -15.82
CA ASN A 78 -0.20 6.17 -15.04
C ASN A 78 -1.28 6.25 -13.96
N TRP A 79 -0.90 6.11 -12.68
CA TRP A 79 -1.81 5.99 -11.55
C TRP A 79 -1.70 7.15 -10.55
N LYS A 80 -2.81 7.55 -9.97
CA LYS A 80 -2.85 8.43 -8.79
C LYS A 80 -3.84 7.90 -7.76
N MET A 81 -3.59 8.14 -6.49
CA MET A 81 -4.57 7.85 -5.44
C MET A 81 -5.76 8.78 -5.52
N VAL A 82 -6.95 8.26 -5.21
CA VAL A 82 -8.20 9.05 -5.14
C VAL A 82 -8.88 8.96 -3.79
N GLY A 83 -8.64 7.91 -3.01
CA GLY A 83 -9.27 7.76 -1.70
C GLY A 83 -8.90 6.45 -1.00
N HIS A 84 -9.64 6.19 0.05
CA HIS A 84 -9.61 4.96 0.83
C HIS A 84 -11.05 4.57 1.17
N ALA A 85 -11.37 3.29 1.14
CA ALA A 85 -12.74 2.84 1.42
C ALA A 85 -13.03 2.69 2.92
N VAL A 86 -12.02 2.71 3.77
CA VAL A 86 -12.15 2.55 5.23
C VAL A 86 -11.44 3.70 5.94
N ASP A 87 -12.19 4.56 6.62
CA ASP A 87 -11.62 5.67 7.39
C ASP A 87 -11.03 5.20 8.72
N ARG A 88 -11.72 4.28 9.42
CA ARG A 88 -11.35 3.71 10.72
C ARG A 88 -11.89 2.30 10.86
N TYR A 89 -11.30 1.54 11.78
CA TYR A 89 -11.81 0.26 12.29
C TYR A 89 -12.33 0.47 13.72
N ASP A 90 -13.65 0.43 13.90
CA ASP A 90 -14.30 0.74 15.19
C ASP A 90 -14.85 -0.50 15.91
N GLU A 91 -14.64 -1.69 15.35
CA GLU A 91 -15.16 -2.96 15.85
C GLU A 91 -14.38 -3.55 17.03
N ASP A 92 -13.17 -3.04 17.32
CA ASP A 92 -12.33 -3.53 18.41
C ASP A 92 -11.41 -2.40 18.92
N GLU A 93 -11.38 -2.19 20.25
CA GLU A 93 -10.57 -1.14 20.89
C GLU A 93 -9.05 -1.30 20.67
N ARG A 94 -8.60 -2.52 20.32
CA ARG A 94 -7.20 -2.77 20.00
C ARG A 94 -6.75 -2.12 18.68
N TYR A 95 -7.68 -1.73 17.79
CA TYR A 95 -7.35 -0.82 16.69
C TYR A 95 -6.99 0.58 17.18
N ASP A 96 -7.44 0.97 18.37
CA ASP A 96 -7.03 2.18 19.06
C ASP A 96 -5.78 1.98 19.94
N MET A 97 -5.14 0.82 19.86
CA MET A 97 -4.03 0.38 20.72
C MET A 97 -4.38 0.42 22.22
N GLN A 98 -5.64 0.17 22.56
CA GLN A 98 -6.10 0.01 23.92
C GLN A 98 -6.21 -1.48 24.25
N ASN A 99 -5.67 -1.87 25.40
CA ASN A 99 -5.67 -3.27 25.87
C ASN A 99 -5.04 -4.28 24.88
N GLY A 100 -4.14 -3.83 24.02
CA GLY A 100 -3.43 -4.63 23.01
C GLY A 100 -3.34 -3.94 21.66
N GLN A 101 -3.04 -4.73 20.63
CA GLN A 101 -2.80 -4.30 19.25
C GLN A 101 -3.42 -5.29 18.29
N LEU A 102 -3.81 -4.84 17.10
CA LEU A 102 -4.35 -5.67 16.04
C LEU A 102 -3.49 -5.58 14.76
N TYR A 103 -2.20 -5.86 14.90
CA TYR A 103 -1.35 -6.04 13.74
C TYR A 103 -1.90 -7.16 12.84
N LEU A 104 -1.77 -7.00 11.53
CA LEU A 104 -2.29 -7.85 10.45
C LEU A 104 -3.81 -7.84 10.27
N ASN A 105 -4.61 -7.51 11.26
CA ASN A 105 -6.07 -7.42 11.09
C ASN A 105 -6.45 -6.25 10.16
N GLY A 106 -7.72 -5.97 9.96
CA GLY A 106 -8.19 -4.91 9.05
C GLY A 106 -8.58 -5.43 7.68
N SER A 107 -8.27 -4.72 6.60
CA SER A 107 -8.73 -5.14 5.26
C SER A 107 -7.78 -6.13 4.61
N TRP A 108 -8.29 -7.32 4.27
CA TRP A 108 -7.60 -8.36 3.52
C TRP A 108 -8.29 -8.62 2.18
N ALA A 109 -7.51 -8.85 1.12
CA ALA A 109 -7.95 -9.24 -0.21
C ALA A 109 -9.19 -8.48 -0.67
N ASN A 110 -8.99 -7.22 -1.03
CA ASN A 110 -10.09 -6.34 -1.41
C ASN A 110 -10.65 -6.71 -2.80
N THR A 111 -11.94 -6.51 -2.98
CA THR A 111 -12.61 -6.52 -4.28
C THR A 111 -13.27 -5.18 -4.53
N ILE A 112 -13.24 -4.67 -5.76
CA ILE A 112 -13.93 -3.45 -6.14
C ILE A 112 -14.91 -3.73 -7.27
N ARG A 113 -16.14 -3.19 -7.18
CA ARG A 113 -17.17 -3.29 -8.23
C ARG A 113 -17.92 -1.97 -8.38
N TYR A 114 -18.48 -1.77 -9.55
CA TYR A 114 -19.39 -0.66 -9.83
C TYR A 114 -20.71 -1.21 -10.37
N ASN A 115 -21.80 -0.85 -9.74
CA ASN A 115 -23.12 -1.31 -10.13
C ASN A 115 -24.19 -0.25 -9.81
N ASN A 116 -25.09 0.02 -10.77
CA ASN A 116 -26.19 0.96 -10.62
C ASN A 116 -25.78 2.34 -10.05
N GLY A 117 -24.68 2.91 -10.56
CA GLY A 117 -24.22 4.24 -10.17
C GLY A 117 -23.41 4.28 -8.87
N LYS A 118 -23.10 3.13 -8.24
CA LYS A 118 -22.37 3.05 -6.98
C LYS A 118 -21.12 2.18 -7.07
N PHE A 119 -20.10 2.59 -6.35
CA PHE A 119 -18.92 1.78 -6.06
C PHE A 119 -19.17 0.91 -4.83
N TYR A 120 -18.67 -0.32 -4.89
CA TYR A 120 -18.69 -1.28 -3.80
C TYR A 120 -17.27 -1.81 -3.60
N VAL A 121 -16.83 -1.85 -2.35
CA VAL A 121 -15.57 -2.46 -1.93
C VAL A 121 -15.88 -3.52 -0.89
N GLY A 122 -15.48 -4.76 -1.17
CA GLY A 122 -15.62 -5.88 -0.24
C GLY A 122 -14.24 -6.32 0.26
N PHE A 123 -14.16 -6.75 1.53
CA PHE A 123 -12.95 -7.33 2.11
C PHE A 123 -13.28 -8.20 3.33
N CYS A 124 -12.39 -9.10 3.68
CA CYS A 124 -12.48 -9.81 4.95
C CYS A 124 -11.52 -9.24 6.00
N THR A 125 -11.91 -9.39 7.25
CA THR A 125 -11.08 -9.08 8.41
C THR A 125 -10.95 -10.33 9.26
N PRO A 126 -9.77 -10.99 9.31
CA PRO A 126 -9.58 -12.17 10.16
C PRO A 126 -9.53 -11.77 11.64
N TYR A 127 -9.89 -12.69 12.52
CA TYR A 127 -9.65 -12.58 13.95
C TYR A 127 -8.38 -13.35 14.32
N GLY A 128 -7.29 -12.63 14.60
CA GLY A 128 -5.97 -13.20 14.81
C GLY A 128 -5.25 -13.57 13.51
N LEU A 129 -4.33 -14.52 13.58
CA LEU A 129 -3.52 -14.97 12.44
C LEU A 129 -4.17 -16.11 11.63
N GLY A 130 -5.39 -16.52 12.00
CA GLY A 130 -6.08 -17.64 11.38
C GLY A 130 -6.97 -17.22 10.20
N THR A 131 -7.20 -18.15 9.29
CA THR A 131 -8.11 -18.00 8.15
C THR A 131 -9.51 -18.55 8.42
N GLU A 132 -9.81 -18.98 9.65
CA GLU A 132 -11.04 -19.70 9.99
C GLU A 132 -12.13 -18.82 10.59
N THR A 133 -11.75 -17.71 11.21
CA THR A 133 -12.69 -16.81 11.90
C THR A 133 -12.41 -15.36 11.57
N GLY A 134 -13.47 -14.57 11.54
CA GLY A 134 -13.40 -13.16 11.22
C GLY A 134 -14.77 -12.62 10.82
N HIS A 135 -14.79 -11.56 10.06
CA HIS A 135 -16.01 -11.02 9.46
C HIS A 135 -15.76 -10.56 8.03
N PHE A 136 -16.82 -10.40 7.27
CA PHE A 136 -16.82 -9.79 5.94
C PHE A 136 -17.36 -8.37 6.04
N SER A 137 -16.84 -7.46 5.23
CA SER A 137 -17.31 -6.07 5.15
C SER A 137 -17.58 -5.67 3.71
N ILE A 138 -18.61 -4.86 3.49
CA ILE A 138 -18.85 -4.14 2.24
C ILE A 138 -18.94 -2.65 2.54
N CYS A 139 -18.14 -1.86 1.82
CA CYS A 139 -18.23 -0.40 1.76
C CYS A 139 -18.95 0.01 0.47
N GLU A 140 -19.91 0.95 0.54
CA GLU A 140 -20.59 1.52 -0.62
C GLU A 140 -20.40 3.04 -0.66
N ALA A 141 -20.24 3.60 -1.88
CA ALA A 141 -20.15 5.05 -2.12
C ALA A 141 -20.63 5.42 -3.52
N ASP A 142 -21.06 6.66 -3.72
CA ASP A 142 -21.43 7.18 -5.04
C ASP A 142 -20.19 7.60 -5.86
N LYS A 143 -19.07 7.84 -5.19
CA LYS A 143 -17.79 8.25 -5.79
C LYS A 143 -16.62 7.50 -5.16
N PRO A 144 -15.52 7.29 -5.90
CA PRO A 144 -14.35 6.56 -5.37
C PRO A 144 -13.63 7.29 -4.24
N GLU A 145 -13.80 8.62 -4.14
CA GLU A 145 -13.29 9.42 -3.01
C GLU A 145 -14.15 9.28 -1.75
N GLY A 146 -15.32 8.68 -1.85
CA GLY A 146 -16.30 8.57 -0.77
C GLY A 146 -17.29 9.74 -0.68
N PRO A 147 -17.94 9.99 0.47
CA PRO A 147 -17.78 9.21 1.70
C PRO A 147 -18.27 7.77 1.55
N TRP A 148 -17.58 6.84 2.18
CA TRP A 148 -17.91 5.41 2.16
C TRP A 148 -18.76 5.03 3.36
N LYS A 149 -19.75 4.18 3.13
CA LYS A 149 -20.58 3.58 4.18
C LYS A 149 -20.27 2.10 4.29
N ARG A 150 -19.72 1.66 5.43
CA ARG A 150 -19.38 0.27 5.70
C ARG A 150 -20.55 -0.48 6.34
N THR A 151 -20.79 -1.70 5.85
CA THR A 151 -21.66 -2.72 6.47
C THR A 151 -20.78 -3.91 6.83
N ILE A 152 -20.83 -4.33 8.11
CA ILE A 152 -20.11 -5.50 8.63
C ILE A 152 -21.08 -6.68 8.66
N PHE A 153 -20.68 -7.80 8.09
CA PHE A 153 -21.39 -9.05 8.06
C PHE A 153 -20.84 -9.96 9.16
N PRO A 154 -21.67 -10.68 9.91
CA PRO A 154 -21.19 -11.61 10.92
C PRO A 154 -20.53 -12.85 10.31
N GLU A 155 -20.80 -13.14 9.03
CA GLU A 155 -20.18 -14.24 8.31
C GLU A 155 -18.75 -13.91 7.92
N TYR A 156 -17.86 -14.89 8.02
CA TYR A 156 -16.50 -14.79 7.52
C TYR A 156 -16.41 -15.36 6.11
N LEU A 157 -16.25 -14.48 5.13
CA LEU A 157 -16.05 -14.84 3.72
C LEU A 157 -14.59 -14.53 3.38
N TYR A 158 -13.74 -15.54 3.48
CA TYR A 158 -12.29 -15.39 3.29
C TYR A 158 -11.94 -15.05 1.84
N ASP A 159 -11.10 -14.04 1.62
CA ASP A 159 -10.67 -13.55 0.30
C ASP A 159 -11.83 -13.34 -0.68
N PRO A 160 -12.73 -12.40 -0.40
CA PRO A 160 -14.01 -12.29 -1.08
C PRO A 160 -13.89 -11.62 -2.44
N GLY A 161 -14.48 -12.22 -3.49
CA GLY A 161 -14.71 -11.61 -4.79
C GLY A 161 -16.19 -11.27 -4.99
N LEU A 162 -16.57 -10.00 -4.89
CA LEU A 162 -17.94 -9.54 -5.11
C LEU A 162 -18.31 -9.59 -6.59
N PHE A 163 -19.49 -10.07 -6.90
CA PHE A 163 -19.98 -10.21 -8.27
C PHE A 163 -21.47 -9.86 -8.39
N PHE A 164 -21.80 -8.96 -9.32
CA PHE A 164 -23.16 -8.62 -9.72
C PHE A 164 -23.48 -9.33 -11.03
N ASP A 165 -24.44 -10.24 -11.03
CA ASP A 165 -24.87 -10.97 -12.24
C ASP A 165 -25.93 -10.18 -12.99
N ASP A 166 -26.03 -10.40 -14.31
CA ASP A 166 -27.01 -9.77 -15.22
C ASP A 166 -28.45 -10.06 -14.83
N ASN A 167 -28.71 -11.13 -14.08
CA ASN A 167 -30.02 -11.50 -13.57
C ASN A 167 -30.45 -10.68 -12.33
N GLY A 168 -29.62 -9.70 -11.90
CA GLY A 168 -29.87 -8.85 -10.74
C GLY A 168 -29.51 -9.46 -9.39
N LYS A 169 -28.95 -10.68 -9.37
CA LYS A 169 -28.45 -11.31 -8.14
C LYS A 169 -27.04 -10.88 -7.84
N VAL A 170 -26.68 -10.94 -6.57
CA VAL A 170 -25.37 -10.56 -6.07
C VAL A 170 -24.73 -11.76 -5.37
N TYR A 171 -23.46 -11.97 -5.65
CA TYR A 171 -22.73 -13.12 -5.14
C TYR A 171 -21.36 -12.69 -4.59
N VAL A 172 -20.83 -13.50 -3.67
CA VAL A 172 -19.44 -13.44 -3.24
C VAL A 172 -18.83 -14.83 -3.49
N VAL A 173 -17.78 -14.88 -4.31
CA VAL A 173 -16.91 -16.05 -4.38
C VAL A 173 -15.82 -15.90 -3.34
N HIS A 174 -15.56 -16.96 -2.55
CA HIS A 174 -14.64 -16.87 -1.41
C HIS A 174 -14.08 -18.24 -1.02
N GLY A 175 -13.10 -18.24 -0.12
CA GLY A 175 -12.54 -19.45 0.48
C GLY A 175 -11.07 -19.68 0.17
N GLN A 176 -10.47 -20.63 0.90
CA GLN A 176 -9.09 -21.08 0.72
C GLN A 176 -9.06 -22.60 0.59
N GLY A 177 -8.34 -23.10 -0.42
CA GLY A 177 -8.24 -24.53 -0.72
C GLY A 177 -9.50 -25.15 -1.31
N LYS A 178 -10.64 -24.53 -1.08
CA LYS A 178 -11.93 -24.76 -1.74
C LYS A 178 -12.60 -23.43 -2.01
N LEU A 179 -13.30 -23.30 -3.13
CA LEU A 179 -14.08 -22.11 -3.44
C LEU A 179 -15.56 -22.33 -3.19
N LEU A 180 -16.15 -21.36 -2.56
CA LEU A 180 -17.57 -21.30 -2.24
C LEU A 180 -18.20 -20.08 -2.93
N ILE A 181 -19.47 -20.16 -3.24
CA ILE A 181 -20.30 -19.03 -3.65
C ILE A 181 -21.36 -18.80 -2.58
N THR A 182 -21.48 -17.57 -2.12
CA THR A 182 -22.54 -17.12 -1.23
C THR A 182 -23.37 -16.05 -1.95
N GLU A 183 -24.69 -16.26 -2.05
CA GLU A 183 -25.64 -15.26 -2.56
C GLU A 183 -25.90 -14.22 -1.46
N LEU A 184 -25.86 -12.93 -1.83
CA LEU A 184 -26.28 -11.83 -0.96
C LEU A 184 -27.72 -11.42 -1.27
N ASN A 185 -28.38 -10.76 -0.31
CA ASN A 185 -29.60 -10.04 -0.58
C ASN A 185 -29.32 -8.86 -1.56
N SER A 186 -30.33 -8.47 -2.34
CA SER A 186 -30.17 -7.45 -3.39
C SER A 186 -29.77 -6.07 -2.87
N ASP A 187 -29.97 -5.78 -1.60
CA ASP A 187 -29.49 -4.57 -0.93
C ASP A 187 -28.00 -4.62 -0.54
N VAL A 188 -27.33 -5.76 -0.78
CA VAL A 188 -25.88 -5.98 -0.53
C VAL A 188 -25.51 -5.81 0.95
N ARG A 189 -26.44 -6.12 1.89
CA ARG A 189 -26.23 -5.89 3.34
C ARG A 189 -26.35 -7.13 4.20
N SER A 190 -26.69 -8.26 3.63
CA SER A 190 -26.81 -9.53 4.34
C SER A 190 -26.67 -10.71 3.39
N VAL A 191 -26.26 -11.84 3.95
CA VAL A 191 -26.15 -13.11 3.25
C VAL A 191 -27.55 -13.68 3.01
N LYS A 192 -27.73 -14.35 1.86
CA LYS A 192 -28.93 -15.06 1.47
C LYS A 192 -28.66 -16.55 1.29
N GLY A 193 -29.07 -17.34 2.27
CA GLY A 193 -28.92 -18.80 2.21
C GLY A 193 -27.53 -19.28 2.67
N LYS A 194 -27.19 -20.51 2.28
CA LYS A 194 -25.93 -21.14 2.67
C LYS A 194 -24.92 -21.08 1.53
N PRO A 195 -23.61 -21.03 1.83
CA PRO A 195 -22.56 -21.14 0.84
C PRO A 195 -22.68 -22.44 0.04
N VAL A 196 -22.42 -22.37 -1.25
CA VAL A 196 -22.38 -23.53 -2.18
C VAL A 196 -20.94 -23.76 -2.59
N GLU A 197 -20.43 -24.95 -2.36
CA GLU A 197 -19.09 -25.35 -2.83
C GLU A 197 -19.10 -25.53 -4.35
N ILE A 198 -18.18 -24.88 -5.05
CA ILE A 198 -18.05 -24.93 -6.51
C ILE A 198 -16.74 -25.55 -6.97
N TRP A 199 -15.72 -25.56 -6.08
CA TRP A 199 -14.41 -26.14 -6.38
C TRP A 199 -13.70 -26.58 -5.10
N ASN A 200 -13.11 -27.81 -5.13
CA ASN A 200 -12.33 -28.37 -4.01
C ASN A 200 -11.10 -29.18 -4.47
N LYS A 201 -10.73 -29.04 -5.75
CA LYS A 201 -9.58 -29.76 -6.30
C LYS A 201 -8.31 -28.93 -6.11
N ARG A 202 -7.25 -29.56 -5.67
CA ARG A 202 -5.91 -28.96 -5.67
C ARG A 202 -5.28 -29.10 -7.05
N PHE A 203 -4.54 -28.08 -7.48
CA PHE A 203 -3.76 -28.16 -8.71
C PHE A 203 -2.53 -29.01 -8.50
N GLU A 204 -2.32 -29.98 -9.39
CA GLU A 204 -1.30 -30.98 -9.16
C GLU A 204 0.10 -30.51 -9.45
N ASN A 205 0.33 -29.62 -10.40
CA ASN A 205 1.66 -29.08 -10.68
C ASN A 205 1.58 -27.75 -11.42
N SER A 206 2.22 -26.72 -10.88
CA SER A 206 2.80 -25.67 -11.69
C SER A 206 4.01 -26.25 -12.45
N GLN A 207 4.17 -25.87 -13.70
CA GLN A 207 5.34 -26.26 -14.49
C GLN A 207 6.62 -25.62 -13.94
N THR A 208 6.50 -24.40 -13.39
CA THR A 208 7.60 -23.62 -12.85
C THR A 208 7.96 -24.04 -11.43
N PHE A 209 6.96 -24.31 -10.56
CA PHE A 209 7.19 -24.48 -9.13
C PHE A 209 7.05 -25.91 -8.62
N GLY A 210 6.39 -26.80 -9.37
CA GLY A 210 6.22 -28.21 -9.00
C GLY A 210 5.43 -28.44 -7.70
N LYS A 211 4.65 -27.46 -7.23
CA LYS A 211 3.91 -27.48 -5.96
C LYS A 211 2.41 -27.62 -6.18
N ARG A 212 1.72 -28.15 -5.15
CA ARG A 212 0.27 -28.29 -5.09
C ARG A 212 -0.28 -27.29 -4.09
N PHE A 213 -1.11 -26.35 -4.57
CA PHE A 213 -1.76 -25.37 -3.70
C PHE A 213 -3.27 -25.37 -3.89
N GLY A 214 -3.99 -24.98 -2.85
CA GLY A 214 -5.39 -24.60 -2.94
C GLY A 214 -5.52 -23.21 -3.57
N MET A 215 -6.74 -22.81 -3.88
CA MET A 215 -7.07 -21.50 -4.43
C MET A 215 -7.60 -20.57 -3.36
N GLU A 216 -7.36 -19.29 -3.53
CA GLU A 216 -7.88 -18.19 -2.72
C GLU A 216 -8.02 -16.94 -3.60
N GLY A 217 -8.34 -15.75 -3.07
CA GLY A 217 -8.30 -14.47 -3.80
C GLY A 217 -9.07 -14.46 -5.12
N ALA A 218 -10.25 -15.07 -5.15
CA ALA A 218 -10.99 -15.34 -6.38
C ALA A 218 -11.82 -14.15 -6.85
N HIS A 219 -11.71 -13.78 -8.14
CA HIS A 219 -12.56 -12.78 -8.78
C HIS A 219 -13.39 -13.39 -9.90
N MET A 220 -14.71 -13.11 -9.89
CA MET A 220 -15.65 -13.65 -10.87
C MET A 220 -16.02 -12.62 -11.93
N TYR A 221 -16.18 -13.12 -13.16
CA TYR A 221 -16.60 -12.37 -14.34
C TYR A 221 -17.63 -13.16 -15.14
N LYS A 222 -18.51 -12.47 -15.87
CA LYS A 222 -19.39 -13.08 -16.88
C LYS A 222 -19.05 -12.47 -18.24
N ILE A 223 -18.58 -13.32 -19.16
CA ILE A 223 -18.08 -12.90 -20.47
C ILE A 223 -18.69 -13.80 -21.52
N ASN A 224 -19.40 -13.22 -22.50
CA ASN A 224 -20.08 -13.94 -23.56
C ASN A 224 -20.97 -15.10 -23.04
N GLY A 225 -21.70 -14.85 -21.95
CA GLY A 225 -22.63 -15.80 -21.33
C GLY A 225 -21.97 -16.89 -20.46
N LYS A 226 -20.63 -16.98 -20.39
CA LYS A 226 -19.90 -17.91 -19.52
C LYS A 226 -19.38 -17.21 -18.27
N TYR A 227 -19.32 -17.95 -17.18
CA TYR A 227 -18.71 -17.52 -15.91
C TYR A 227 -17.24 -17.88 -15.89
N TYR A 228 -16.41 -16.93 -15.52
CA TYR A 228 -14.97 -17.07 -15.34
C TYR A 228 -14.61 -16.70 -13.91
N ILE A 229 -13.73 -17.47 -13.28
CA ILE A 229 -13.17 -17.14 -11.97
C ILE A 229 -11.65 -17.17 -12.12
N THR A 230 -11.00 -16.02 -11.88
CA THR A 230 -9.54 -15.94 -11.81
C THR A 230 -9.11 -15.99 -10.36
N CYS A 231 -8.09 -16.77 -10.05
CA CYS A 231 -7.58 -16.93 -8.69
C CYS A 231 -6.13 -17.41 -8.70
N PRO A 232 -5.33 -17.04 -7.68
CA PRO A 232 -4.01 -17.62 -7.49
C PRO A 232 -4.10 -19.05 -7.00
N ALA A 233 -3.04 -19.78 -7.22
CA ALA A 233 -2.84 -21.10 -6.64
C ALA A 233 -1.51 -21.12 -5.87
N GLY A 234 -1.55 -20.71 -4.61
CA GLY A 234 -0.40 -20.57 -3.71
C GLY A 234 -0.06 -19.12 -3.40
N GLY A 235 0.89 -18.93 -2.48
CA GLY A 235 1.40 -17.62 -2.05
C GLY A 235 2.56 -17.14 -2.92
N THR A 236 3.66 -16.70 -2.30
CA THR A 236 4.84 -16.08 -2.93
C THR A 236 5.35 -16.78 -4.20
N GLU A 237 5.35 -18.11 -4.23
CA GLU A 237 5.71 -18.91 -5.39
C GLU A 237 4.47 -19.34 -6.21
N GLY A 238 3.35 -18.61 -6.10
CA GLY A 238 2.09 -18.92 -6.76
C GLY A 238 2.09 -18.62 -8.26
N TRP A 239 1.01 -19.06 -8.87
CA TRP A 239 0.67 -18.82 -10.28
C TRP A 239 -0.81 -18.50 -10.40
N GLN A 240 -1.25 -18.07 -11.57
CA GLN A 240 -2.64 -17.69 -11.79
C GLN A 240 -3.41 -18.74 -12.57
N VAL A 241 -4.60 -19.05 -12.08
CA VAL A 241 -5.53 -20.01 -12.67
C VAL A 241 -6.81 -19.30 -13.07
N CYS A 242 -7.48 -19.82 -14.09
CA CYS A 242 -8.83 -19.44 -14.47
C CYS A 242 -9.72 -20.68 -14.48
N LEU A 243 -10.89 -20.57 -13.84
CA LEU A 243 -11.99 -21.50 -13.93
C LEU A 243 -13.02 -20.98 -14.95
N ARG A 244 -13.71 -21.87 -15.66
CA ARG A 244 -14.75 -21.51 -16.63
C ARG A 244 -15.93 -22.47 -16.55
N SER A 245 -17.17 -21.94 -16.65
CA SER A 245 -18.41 -22.72 -16.66
C SER A 245 -19.53 -22.00 -17.43
N ASP A 246 -20.52 -22.75 -17.90
CA ASP A 246 -21.78 -22.21 -18.43
C ASP A 246 -22.79 -21.87 -17.32
N SER A 247 -22.55 -22.32 -16.09
CA SER A 247 -23.40 -22.05 -14.92
C SER A 247 -22.57 -21.48 -13.77
N ILE A 248 -23.14 -20.55 -13.02
CA ILE A 248 -22.46 -19.94 -11.86
C ILE A 248 -22.06 -20.96 -10.78
N TYR A 249 -22.80 -22.05 -10.67
CA TYR A 249 -22.51 -23.14 -9.73
C TYR A 249 -21.70 -24.29 -10.34
N GLY A 250 -21.23 -24.13 -11.58
CA GLY A 250 -20.43 -25.14 -12.26
C GLY A 250 -21.29 -26.19 -13.02
N PRO A 251 -20.69 -27.33 -13.44
CA PRO A 251 -19.30 -27.68 -13.13
C PRO A 251 -18.28 -26.79 -13.85
N TYR A 252 -17.16 -26.53 -13.18
CA TYR A 252 -16.07 -25.74 -13.73
C TYR A 252 -14.96 -26.61 -14.32
N GLU A 253 -14.45 -26.21 -15.47
CA GLU A 253 -13.15 -26.59 -15.98
C GLU A 253 -12.10 -25.53 -15.62
N HIS A 254 -10.81 -25.87 -15.70
CA HIS A 254 -9.75 -24.94 -15.30
C HIS A 254 -8.57 -24.94 -16.27
N LYS A 255 -7.81 -23.83 -16.25
CA LYS A 255 -6.54 -23.68 -16.96
C LYS A 255 -5.61 -22.76 -16.17
N ILE A 256 -4.33 -23.09 -16.11
CA ILE A 256 -3.28 -22.17 -15.69
C ILE A 256 -3.12 -21.12 -16.79
N ILE A 257 -3.24 -19.85 -16.44
CA ILE A 257 -3.23 -18.73 -17.39
C ILE A 257 -1.93 -17.92 -17.36
N VAL A 258 -1.14 -18.04 -16.30
CA VAL A 258 0.27 -17.66 -16.21
C VAL A 258 0.95 -18.52 -15.14
N ASP A 259 2.17 -18.94 -15.44
CA ASP A 259 3.05 -19.71 -14.55
C ASP A 259 4.49 -19.35 -14.91
N ASP A 260 4.95 -18.21 -14.37
CA ASP A 260 6.28 -17.68 -14.67
C ASP A 260 6.84 -16.85 -13.51
N ASN A 261 8.14 -16.93 -13.31
CA ASN A 261 8.88 -16.17 -12.31
C ASN A 261 10.14 -15.50 -12.89
N SER A 262 10.22 -15.40 -14.22
CA SER A 262 11.45 -14.98 -14.91
C SER A 262 11.86 -13.53 -14.60
N SER A 263 10.91 -12.66 -14.25
CA SER A 263 11.18 -11.27 -13.91
C SER A 263 11.77 -11.08 -12.51
N TYR A 264 11.48 -12.00 -11.57
CA TYR A 264 11.95 -11.91 -10.18
C TYR A 264 12.01 -13.28 -9.49
N PRO A 265 12.92 -14.18 -9.88
CA PRO A 265 13.02 -15.50 -9.27
C PRO A 265 13.36 -15.43 -7.76
N PRO A 266 12.80 -16.33 -6.92
CA PRO A 266 11.92 -17.44 -7.28
C PRO A 266 10.42 -17.10 -7.30
N ASN A 267 10.02 -15.84 -7.12
CA ASN A 267 8.65 -15.43 -6.85
C ASN A 267 7.81 -15.35 -8.13
N GLY A 268 6.64 -16.00 -8.11
CA GLY A 268 5.73 -16.04 -9.25
C GLY A 268 4.74 -14.87 -9.28
N LEU A 269 4.06 -14.75 -10.41
CA LEU A 269 2.95 -13.82 -10.60
C LEU A 269 1.65 -14.49 -10.14
N HIS A 270 0.93 -13.85 -9.23
CA HIS A 270 -0.29 -14.41 -8.69
C HIS A 270 -1.24 -13.33 -8.19
N GLN A 271 -2.52 -13.67 -8.04
CA GLN A 271 -3.62 -12.83 -7.53
C GLN A 271 -3.76 -11.47 -8.23
N GLY A 272 -4.97 -11.22 -8.70
CA GLY A 272 -5.27 -9.96 -9.37
C GLY A 272 -6.59 -10.00 -10.12
N GLY A 273 -6.88 -8.92 -10.84
CA GLY A 273 -8.12 -8.73 -11.59
C GLY A 273 -7.89 -8.36 -13.05
N MET A 274 -8.88 -8.66 -13.89
CA MET A 274 -8.86 -8.31 -15.30
C MET A 274 -9.89 -7.26 -15.68
N VAL A 275 -9.58 -6.49 -16.72
CA VAL A 275 -10.42 -5.41 -17.22
C VAL A 275 -10.38 -5.34 -18.74
N GLN A 276 -11.51 -4.97 -19.35
CA GLN A 276 -11.60 -4.75 -20.79
C GLN A 276 -11.55 -3.25 -21.13
N LEU A 277 -10.72 -2.91 -22.12
CA LEU A 277 -10.69 -1.59 -22.74
C LEU A 277 -11.91 -1.36 -23.65
N LYS A 278 -12.17 -0.12 -24.03
CA LYS A 278 -13.25 0.23 -24.98
C LYS A 278 -13.01 -0.33 -26.40
N ASN A 279 -11.76 -0.52 -26.79
CA ASN A 279 -11.39 -1.12 -28.08
C ASN A 279 -11.53 -2.65 -28.12
N GLY A 280 -11.89 -3.28 -26.98
CA GLY A 280 -12.07 -4.72 -26.84
C GLY A 280 -10.87 -5.47 -26.28
N ASP A 281 -9.69 -4.87 -26.21
CA ASP A 281 -8.50 -5.46 -25.61
C ASP A 281 -8.70 -5.73 -24.12
N TRP A 282 -8.08 -6.79 -23.61
CA TRP A 282 -8.14 -7.17 -22.22
C TRP A 282 -6.76 -7.04 -21.55
N TRP A 283 -6.77 -6.61 -20.30
CA TRP A 283 -5.59 -6.47 -19.46
C TRP A 283 -5.83 -7.02 -18.08
N PHE A 284 -4.76 -7.44 -17.42
CA PHE A 284 -4.79 -8.02 -16.09
C PHE A 284 -3.76 -7.29 -15.20
N ILE A 285 -4.18 -6.81 -14.03
CA ILE A 285 -3.26 -6.40 -12.97
C ILE A 285 -3.06 -7.59 -12.05
N ILE A 286 -1.81 -7.96 -11.84
CA ILE A 286 -1.39 -9.11 -11.04
C ILE A 286 -0.24 -8.72 -10.14
N MET A 287 -0.14 -9.29 -8.95
CA MET A 287 0.96 -8.96 -8.04
C MET A 287 2.12 -9.96 -8.13
N GLN A 288 3.28 -9.50 -7.66
CA GLN A 288 4.47 -10.31 -7.45
C GLN A 288 5.12 -9.91 -6.12
N ASP A 289 5.49 -10.90 -5.31
CA ASP A 289 6.17 -10.64 -4.04
C ASP A 289 7.61 -10.17 -4.27
N ARG A 290 7.97 -9.06 -3.64
CA ARG A 290 9.31 -8.46 -3.63
C ARG A 290 9.88 -8.38 -2.22
N GLY A 291 9.67 -9.44 -1.42
CA GLY A 291 10.14 -9.53 -0.05
C GLY A 291 9.68 -8.34 0.81
N PRO A 292 10.56 -7.79 1.64
CA PRO A 292 10.26 -6.67 2.54
C PRO A 292 9.80 -5.37 1.88
N ILE A 293 9.94 -5.22 0.56
CA ILE A 293 9.39 -4.07 -0.20
C ILE A 293 7.88 -4.21 -0.40
N GLY A 294 7.37 -5.44 -0.41
CA GLY A 294 5.96 -5.75 -0.52
C GLY A 294 5.56 -6.48 -1.80
N ARG A 295 4.26 -6.55 -2.02
CA ARG A 295 3.64 -7.19 -3.16
C ARG A 295 3.35 -6.14 -4.22
N VAL A 296 4.14 -6.14 -5.30
CA VAL A 296 4.11 -5.09 -6.33
C VAL A 296 3.16 -5.46 -7.46
N PRO A 297 2.31 -4.54 -7.96
CA PRO A 297 1.42 -4.79 -9.08
C PRO A 297 2.18 -4.71 -10.41
N CYS A 298 1.95 -5.70 -11.25
CA CYS A 298 2.41 -5.80 -12.63
C CYS A 298 1.22 -5.77 -13.59
N LEU A 299 1.38 -5.20 -14.76
CA LEU A 299 0.36 -5.15 -15.81
C LEU A 299 0.67 -6.16 -16.90
N MET A 300 -0.30 -7.01 -17.23
CA MET A 300 -0.17 -8.07 -18.21
C MET A 300 -1.19 -7.91 -19.33
N PRO A 301 -0.81 -8.00 -20.61
CA PRO A 301 -1.77 -8.14 -21.69
C PRO A 301 -2.50 -9.47 -21.57
N VAL A 302 -3.76 -9.54 -21.98
CA VAL A 302 -4.56 -10.76 -22.01
C VAL A 302 -4.86 -11.14 -23.45
N LYS A 303 -4.50 -12.36 -23.83
CA LYS A 303 -4.84 -12.94 -25.13
C LYS A 303 -5.82 -14.09 -24.96
N TRP A 304 -6.97 -14.02 -25.57
CA TRP A 304 -7.94 -15.11 -25.57
C TRP A 304 -7.50 -16.23 -26.51
N VAL A 305 -7.29 -17.43 -25.97
CA VAL A 305 -6.92 -18.64 -26.70
C VAL A 305 -7.88 -19.75 -26.32
N ASP A 306 -8.62 -20.28 -27.25
CA ASP A 306 -9.65 -21.31 -27.03
C ASP A 306 -10.66 -20.97 -25.93
N GLY A 307 -10.96 -19.66 -25.80
CA GLY A 307 -11.85 -19.13 -24.77
C GLY A 307 -11.22 -19.05 -23.36
N TRP A 308 -9.89 -19.06 -23.24
CA TRP A 308 -9.14 -18.85 -22.00
C TRP A 308 -8.35 -17.54 -22.04
N PRO A 309 -8.34 -16.74 -20.97
CA PRO A 309 -7.61 -15.48 -20.90
C PRO A 309 -6.14 -15.71 -20.53
N MET A 310 -5.31 -16.05 -21.51
CA MET A 310 -3.87 -16.23 -21.30
C MET A 310 -3.20 -14.91 -21.02
N LEU A 311 -2.41 -14.84 -19.94
CA LEU A 311 -1.71 -13.61 -19.51
C LEU A 311 -0.34 -13.51 -20.15
N GLY A 312 0.11 -12.26 -20.36
CA GLY A 312 1.43 -11.95 -20.87
C GLY A 312 1.67 -12.43 -22.28
N THR A 313 2.89 -12.86 -22.56
CA THR A 313 3.25 -13.45 -23.86
C THR A 313 3.28 -14.97 -23.70
N GLU A 314 2.24 -15.63 -24.21
CA GLU A 314 2.11 -17.11 -24.17
C GLU A 314 2.13 -17.70 -22.74
N GLY A 315 1.52 -16.99 -21.77
CA GLY A 315 1.48 -17.42 -20.37
C GLY A 315 2.75 -17.11 -19.57
N LYS A 316 3.61 -16.23 -20.11
CA LYS A 316 4.83 -15.76 -19.46
C LYS A 316 4.79 -14.29 -19.14
N ASP A 317 5.55 -13.91 -18.12
CA ASP A 317 5.73 -12.53 -17.67
C ASP A 317 6.20 -11.59 -18.80
N VAL A 318 5.86 -10.30 -18.68
CA VAL A 318 6.36 -9.24 -19.54
C VAL A 318 7.01 -8.16 -18.66
N ILE A 319 8.29 -7.89 -18.92
CA ILE A 319 9.03 -6.85 -18.21
C ILE A 319 8.75 -5.49 -18.86
N THR A 320 8.98 -5.35 -20.15
CA THR A 320 8.67 -4.16 -20.94
C THR A 320 7.72 -4.53 -22.06
N TYR A 321 6.64 -3.74 -22.23
CA TYR A 321 5.61 -4.03 -23.21
C TYR A 321 4.95 -2.74 -23.73
N PRO A 322 4.35 -2.73 -24.95
CA PRO A 322 3.57 -1.61 -25.43
C PRO A 322 2.44 -1.24 -24.47
N LYS A 323 2.24 0.07 -24.25
CA LYS A 323 1.14 0.55 -23.40
C LYS A 323 -0.23 0.14 -23.96
N PRO A 324 -1.24 -0.02 -23.07
CA PRO A 324 -2.63 -0.23 -23.48
C PRO A 324 -3.09 0.84 -24.46
N ASN A 325 -3.70 0.42 -25.57
CA ASN A 325 -4.25 1.36 -26.54
C ASN A 325 -5.61 1.88 -26.11
N VAL A 326 -5.63 2.96 -25.39
CA VAL A 326 -6.85 3.67 -24.93
C VAL A 326 -7.26 4.80 -25.87
N GLY A 327 -6.63 4.91 -27.06
CA GLY A 327 -6.95 5.90 -28.08
C GLY A 327 -6.44 7.32 -27.79
N LYS A 328 -5.76 7.53 -26.66
CA LYS A 328 -5.22 8.83 -26.23
C LYS A 328 -3.91 8.61 -25.47
N THR A 329 -3.06 9.64 -25.47
CA THR A 329 -1.86 9.69 -24.63
C THR A 329 -2.15 10.53 -23.39
N TYR A 330 -1.72 10.05 -22.24
CA TYR A 330 -1.86 10.74 -20.96
C TYR A 330 -0.47 11.10 -20.40
N PRO A 331 -0.38 12.17 -19.59
CA PRO A 331 0.89 12.54 -18.96
C PRO A 331 1.33 11.48 -17.96
N VAL A 332 2.64 11.37 -17.76
CA VAL A 332 3.22 10.53 -16.72
C VAL A 332 2.68 10.96 -15.36
N MET A 333 2.21 9.99 -14.59
CA MET A 333 1.61 10.21 -13.28
C MET A 333 1.92 9.01 -12.37
N VAL A 334 2.33 9.32 -11.14
CA VAL A 334 2.61 8.33 -10.09
C VAL A 334 1.93 8.75 -8.78
N PRO A 335 1.64 7.82 -7.87
CA PRO A 335 1.17 8.17 -6.54
C PRO A 335 2.12 9.15 -5.84
N ALA A 336 1.56 10.13 -5.14
CA ALA A 336 2.35 11.10 -4.38
C ALA A 336 3.20 10.39 -3.33
N THR A 337 4.38 10.96 -3.05
CA THR A 337 5.33 10.45 -2.04
C THR A 337 5.74 11.54 -1.05
N SER A 338 6.41 12.59 -1.52
CA SER A 338 6.86 13.72 -0.68
C SER A 338 5.70 14.56 -0.18
N ASP A 339 5.88 15.21 0.97
CA ASP A 339 4.88 16.09 1.57
C ASP A 339 5.56 17.24 2.32
N GLU A 340 5.13 18.46 2.02
CA GLU A 340 5.56 19.70 2.69
C GLU A 340 4.63 20.06 3.87
N PHE A 341 3.65 19.23 4.18
CA PHE A 341 2.65 19.43 5.23
C PHE A 341 1.95 20.82 5.21
N LYS A 342 1.90 21.46 4.03
CA LYS A 342 1.26 22.79 3.84
C LYS A 342 -0.26 22.72 3.75
N GLY A 343 -0.82 21.54 3.61
CA GLY A 343 -2.25 21.28 3.55
C GLY A 343 -2.91 21.32 4.93
N LYS A 344 -4.25 21.38 4.93
CA LYS A 344 -5.06 21.19 6.14
C LYS A 344 -5.47 19.73 6.39
N LYS A 345 -5.18 18.86 5.43
CA LYS A 345 -5.43 17.41 5.47
C LYS A 345 -4.17 16.69 5.04
N LEU A 346 -3.96 15.51 5.56
CA LEU A 346 -2.89 14.61 5.09
C LEU A 346 -3.11 14.22 3.63
N GLY A 347 -2.02 14.05 2.90
CA GLY A 347 -2.02 13.46 1.58
C GLY A 347 -2.46 11.99 1.65
N LEU A 348 -3.06 11.50 0.54
CA LEU A 348 -3.59 10.13 0.47
C LEU A 348 -2.51 9.04 0.56
N GLN A 349 -1.23 9.36 0.38
CA GLN A 349 -0.10 8.45 0.53
C GLN A 349 0.16 8.06 1.99
N TRP A 350 -0.34 8.82 2.95
CA TRP A 350 -0.13 8.58 4.37
C TRP A 350 -1.14 7.61 4.97
N GLN A 351 -0.67 6.72 5.80
CA GLN A 351 -1.48 5.81 6.59
C GLN A 351 -0.91 5.69 8.01
N TRP A 352 -1.78 5.73 8.98
CA TRP A 352 -1.44 5.48 10.38
C TRP A 352 -1.23 3.99 10.64
N ASN A 353 -0.32 3.68 11.52
CA ASN A 353 -0.18 2.35 12.10
C ASN A 353 -1.25 2.18 13.19
N HIS A 354 -2.40 1.57 12.87
CA HIS A 354 -3.63 1.56 13.64
C HIS A 354 -4.42 2.89 13.60
N ASN A 355 -5.58 2.95 14.25
CA ASN A 355 -6.37 4.18 14.33
C ASN A 355 -5.62 5.28 15.07
N PRO A 356 -5.48 6.48 14.52
CA PRO A 356 -4.89 7.59 15.24
C PRO A 356 -5.78 8.09 16.37
N ASP A 357 -5.18 8.66 17.40
CA ASP A 357 -5.85 9.59 18.31
C ASP A 357 -5.78 10.99 17.67
N ASP A 358 -6.92 11.48 17.18
CA ASP A 358 -6.99 12.75 16.45
C ASP A 358 -6.70 13.97 17.33
N THR A 359 -6.63 13.82 18.64
CA THR A 359 -6.19 14.88 19.56
C THR A 359 -4.65 14.98 19.67
N LYS A 360 -3.94 14.00 19.10
CA LYS A 360 -2.48 13.86 19.23
C LYS A 360 -1.71 14.17 17.95
N TRP A 361 -2.37 14.67 16.92
CA TRP A 361 -1.70 15.17 15.73
C TRP A 361 -2.42 16.38 15.14
N THR A 362 -1.72 17.21 14.37
CA THR A 362 -2.32 18.36 13.71
C THR A 362 -1.42 18.94 12.61
N LEU A 363 -2.05 19.46 11.55
CA LEU A 363 -1.42 20.25 10.48
C LEU A 363 -1.70 21.76 10.63
N THR A 364 -2.46 22.17 11.64
CA THR A 364 -3.00 23.53 11.74
C THR A 364 -2.49 24.31 12.95
N GLU A 365 -2.06 23.67 14.04
CA GLU A 365 -1.46 24.38 15.20
C GLU A 365 -0.14 25.08 14.84
N ARG A 366 0.63 24.50 13.92
CA ARG A 366 1.79 25.11 13.29
C ARG A 366 1.69 24.89 11.78
N PRO A 367 1.16 25.83 11.01
CA PRO A 367 0.99 25.65 9.55
C PRO A 367 2.31 25.33 8.85
N GLY A 368 2.28 24.35 7.94
CA GLY A 368 3.46 23.86 7.23
C GLY A 368 4.25 22.79 7.99
N TYR A 369 3.70 22.26 9.09
CA TYR A 369 4.31 21.18 9.86
C TYR A 369 3.30 20.10 10.21
N MET A 370 3.74 18.86 10.21
CA MET A 370 3.05 17.77 10.87
C MET A 370 3.48 17.74 12.33
N ARG A 371 2.59 18.14 13.25
CA ARG A 371 2.81 18.03 14.69
C ARG A 371 2.32 16.70 15.20
N LEU A 372 3.19 15.94 15.85
CA LEU A 372 2.87 14.72 16.60
C LEU A 372 3.05 14.97 18.10
N LYS A 373 1.98 14.76 18.88
CA LYS A 373 1.99 14.88 20.36
C LYS A 373 2.16 13.50 20.97
N ALA A 374 3.06 13.35 21.90
CA ALA A 374 3.39 12.08 22.51
C ALA A 374 2.23 11.51 23.33
N SER A 375 1.91 10.26 23.10
CA SER A 375 1.18 9.36 23.99
C SER A 375 2.17 8.45 24.70
N GLN A 376 1.78 7.86 25.82
CA GLN A 376 2.65 6.93 26.53
C GLN A 376 2.73 5.59 25.77
N ALA A 377 3.94 5.12 25.54
CA ALA A 377 4.21 3.80 24.95
C ALA A 377 5.60 3.31 25.41
N LYS A 378 5.78 2.01 25.49
CA LYS A 378 7.07 1.40 25.88
C LYS A 378 8.09 1.44 24.75
N ASN A 379 7.62 1.30 23.52
CA ASN A 379 8.43 1.26 22.31
C ASN A 379 7.60 1.65 21.08
N LEU A 380 8.23 1.71 19.92
CA LEU A 380 7.56 2.10 18.67
C LEU A 380 6.42 1.14 18.26
N LYS A 381 6.49 -0.15 18.59
CA LYS A 381 5.41 -1.12 18.28
C LYS A 381 4.10 -0.81 19.00
N GLU A 382 4.18 -0.14 20.15
CA GLU A 382 3.02 0.27 20.96
C GLU A 382 2.65 1.75 20.76
N ALA A 383 3.44 2.50 19.96
CA ALA A 383 3.23 3.92 19.75
C ALA A 383 2.05 4.17 18.80
N ARG A 384 0.92 4.60 19.35
CA ARG A 384 -0.24 5.09 18.59
C ARG A 384 0.12 6.26 17.71
N ASN A 385 -0.36 6.78 16.81
CA ASN A 385 0.02 7.94 16.01
C ASN A 385 1.41 7.83 15.34
N THR A 386 1.82 6.62 14.98
CA THR A 386 2.93 6.40 14.05
C THR A 386 2.42 6.58 12.63
N LEU A 387 2.87 7.66 11.98
CA LEU A 387 2.46 8.01 10.61
C LEU A 387 3.38 7.34 9.60
N THR A 388 2.82 6.56 8.68
CA THR A 388 3.63 5.72 7.79
C THR A 388 3.38 5.99 6.31
N GLN A 389 4.40 5.70 5.51
CA GLN A 389 4.33 5.68 4.06
C GLN A 389 5.11 4.49 3.51
N ARG A 390 4.69 3.92 2.35
CA ARG A 390 5.35 2.80 1.68
C ARG A 390 6.80 3.11 1.34
N VAL A 391 7.72 2.19 1.63
CA VAL A 391 9.03 2.17 0.96
C VAL A 391 8.83 1.75 -0.49
N GLN A 392 9.77 2.09 -1.37
CA GLN A 392 9.70 1.67 -2.77
C GLN A 392 11.05 1.06 -3.22
N GLY A 393 10.98 0.11 -4.12
CA GLY A 393 12.13 -0.43 -4.83
C GLY A 393 12.43 0.34 -6.13
N PRO A 394 13.54 0.01 -6.80
CA PRO A 394 14.63 -0.86 -6.35
C PRO A 394 15.47 -0.24 -5.23
N SER A 395 15.37 1.06 -5.02
CA SER A 395 15.90 1.75 -3.85
C SER A 395 15.08 3.01 -3.58
N SER A 396 14.97 3.38 -2.31
CA SER A 396 14.33 4.62 -1.91
C SER A 396 15.00 5.24 -0.70
N GLU A 397 14.92 6.55 -0.61
CA GLU A 397 15.39 7.33 0.52
C GLU A 397 14.26 8.22 1.01
N GLY A 398 13.96 8.11 2.29
CA GLY A 398 13.11 9.05 3.00
C GLY A 398 13.98 9.98 3.86
N SER A 399 13.65 11.27 3.88
CA SER A 399 14.29 12.24 4.78
C SER A 399 13.27 13.18 5.37
N VAL A 400 13.57 13.65 6.60
CA VAL A 400 12.71 14.56 7.37
C VAL A 400 13.55 15.62 8.06
N LEU A 401 12.97 16.81 8.27
CA LEU A 401 13.44 17.78 9.24
C LEU A 401 12.50 17.77 10.44
N VAL A 402 13.03 17.56 11.63
CA VAL A 402 12.27 17.48 12.87
C VAL A 402 12.67 18.63 13.78
N ASP A 403 11.71 19.47 14.19
CA ASP A 403 11.85 20.45 15.26
C ASP A 403 11.40 19.82 16.57
N ILE A 404 12.33 19.72 17.50
CA ILE A 404 12.20 19.03 18.78
C ILE A 404 12.02 19.98 19.96
N THR A 405 11.71 21.26 19.70
CA THR A 405 11.54 22.27 20.75
C THR A 405 10.50 21.87 21.80
N GLY A 406 9.47 21.16 21.38
CA GLY A 406 8.34 20.77 22.24
C GLY A 406 8.48 19.44 22.97
N LEU A 407 9.64 18.77 22.88
CA LEU A 407 9.84 17.50 23.60
C LEU A 407 9.88 17.72 25.12
N LYS A 408 9.35 16.75 25.84
CA LYS A 408 9.37 16.64 27.31
C LYS A 408 10.16 15.42 27.76
N ASP A 409 10.50 15.37 29.03
CA ASP A 409 11.20 14.22 29.63
C ASP A 409 10.49 12.90 29.33
N GLY A 410 11.22 11.94 28.77
CA GLY A 410 10.74 10.64 28.33
C GLY A 410 10.25 10.58 26.88
N ASN A 411 10.24 11.71 26.13
CA ASN A 411 9.84 11.68 24.72
C ASN A 411 10.93 11.08 23.85
N VAL A 412 10.48 10.33 22.84
CA VAL A 412 11.28 9.75 21.77
C VAL A 412 10.61 10.13 20.45
N ALA A 413 11.23 11.03 19.69
CA ALA A 413 10.67 11.51 18.42
C ALA A 413 11.67 11.33 17.28
N GLY A 414 11.22 10.80 16.15
CA GLY A 414 12.14 10.51 15.06
C GLY A 414 11.51 9.93 13.82
N PHE A 415 12.38 9.32 13.01
CA PHE A 415 12.08 8.77 11.71
C PHE A 415 12.79 7.43 11.51
N GLY A 416 12.11 6.47 10.87
CA GLY A 416 12.68 5.16 10.67
C GLY A 416 12.03 4.34 9.57
N VAL A 417 12.44 3.07 9.51
CA VAL A 417 11.86 2.02 8.70
C VAL A 417 11.17 1.04 9.63
N PHE A 418 9.87 0.92 9.47
CA PHE A 418 8.99 0.22 10.39
C PHE A 418 8.38 -1.03 9.77
N GLN A 419 8.60 -2.13 10.42
CA GLN A 419 8.00 -3.44 10.34
C GLN A 419 8.57 -4.28 11.50
N PHE A 420 8.56 -5.60 11.46
CA PHE A 420 9.26 -6.47 12.39
C PHE A 420 10.32 -7.29 11.61
N PRO A 421 11.63 -7.03 11.79
CA PRO A 421 12.26 -6.01 12.66
C PRO A 421 12.10 -4.57 12.14
N TYR A 422 12.32 -3.58 13.02
CA TYR A 422 12.29 -2.17 12.69
C TYR A 422 13.57 -1.45 13.17
N ALA A 423 13.88 -0.31 12.54
CA ALA A 423 14.93 0.55 13.06
C ALA A 423 14.61 2.03 12.82
N TYR A 424 15.14 2.89 13.69
CA TYR A 424 14.93 4.32 13.60
C TYR A 424 16.09 5.14 14.16
N VAL A 425 16.18 6.39 13.73
CA VAL A 425 16.94 7.44 14.40
C VAL A 425 15.93 8.39 15.06
N ALA A 426 16.19 8.73 16.32
CA ALA A 426 15.33 9.60 17.09
C ALA A 426 16.12 10.51 18.03
N VAL A 427 15.47 11.59 18.48
CA VAL A 427 15.92 12.33 19.65
C VAL A 427 15.15 11.81 20.86
N GLN A 428 15.91 11.38 21.87
CA GLN A 428 15.41 11.01 23.19
C GLN A 428 15.66 12.16 24.17
N GLN A 429 14.60 12.63 24.82
CA GLN A 429 14.66 13.64 25.87
C GLN A 429 14.70 12.99 27.25
N GLU A 430 15.78 13.19 28.02
CA GLU A 430 15.95 12.68 29.38
C GLU A 430 16.22 13.86 30.34
N GLY A 431 15.21 14.28 31.11
CA GLY A 431 15.27 15.53 31.84
C GLY A 431 15.51 16.71 30.87
N ASP A 432 16.60 17.44 31.07
CA ASP A 432 17.03 18.54 30.19
C ASP A 432 17.97 18.08 29.07
N ASP A 433 18.44 16.84 29.09
CA ASP A 433 19.40 16.31 28.12
C ASP A 433 18.73 15.74 26.90
N ARG A 434 19.35 15.95 25.75
CA ARG A 434 18.91 15.43 24.43
C ARG A 434 19.98 14.59 23.80
N LYS A 435 19.61 13.36 23.46
CA LYS A 435 20.50 12.40 22.82
C LYS A 435 19.92 12.01 21.44
N ILE A 436 20.78 11.92 20.45
CA ILE A 436 20.43 11.27 19.20
C ILE A 436 20.70 9.78 19.41
N VAL A 437 19.69 8.94 19.19
CA VAL A 437 19.80 7.49 19.35
C VAL A 437 19.44 6.80 18.06
N MET A 438 20.14 5.69 17.76
CA MET A 438 19.72 4.74 16.76
C MET A 438 19.29 3.46 17.46
N CYS A 439 18.04 3.08 17.20
CA CYS A 439 17.44 1.84 17.68
C CYS A 439 17.31 0.85 16.53
N ASN A 440 17.73 -0.40 16.75
CA ASN A 440 17.53 -1.50 15.83
C ASN A 440 16.87 -2.66 16.57
N ASP A 441 15.66 -2.99 16.17
CA ASP A 441 14.76 -4.01 16.75
C ASP A 441 14.60 -3.94 18.29
N GLY A 442 14.45 -2.71 18.79
CA GLY A 442 14.24 -2.43 20.21
C GLY A 442 15.50 -2.17 21.03
N GLU A 443 16.69 -2.40 20.46
CA GLU A 443 17.97 -2.17 21.11
C GLU A 443 18.61 -0.86 20.64
N ILE A 444 19.05 0.01 21.57
CA ILE A 444 19.83 1.19 21.23
C ILE A 444 21.26 0.75 20.88
N VAL A 445 21.62 0.86 19.62
CA VAL A 445 22.91 0.39 19.10
C VAL A 445 23.95 1.50 19.02
N GLU A 446 23.51 2.77 18.97
CA GLU A 446 24.40 3.93 19.02
C GLU A 446 23.69 5.14 19.64
N THR A 447 24.47 5.95 20.38
CA THR A 447 24.03 7.19 21.00
C THR A 447 25.04 8.30 20.71
N VAL A 448 24.53 9.48 20.34
CA VAL A 448 25.33 10.70 20.14
C VAL A 448 24.82 11.79 21.10
N ASP A 449 25.67 12.20 22.01
CA ASP A 449 25.34 13.15 23.11
C ASP A 449 25.40 14.64 22.71
N ALA A 450 25.55 14.97 21.43
CA ALA A 450 25.97 16.29 20.97
C ALA A 450 24.84 17.21 20.47
N LEU A 451 23.56 16.92 20.72
CA LEU A 451 22.47 17.75 20.20
C LEU A 451 22.28 19.05 21.01
N LYS A 452 22.88 20.14 20.54
CA LYS A 452 22.75 21.48 21.15
C LYS A 452 21.62 22.32 20.56
N GLY A 453 21.04 21.92 19.43
CA GLY A 453 19.99 22.66 18.72
C GLY A 453 18.59 22.10 18.96
N ASN A 454 17.62 22.71 18.31
CA ASN A 454 16.22 22.29 18.33
C ASN A 454 15.78 21.60 17.04
N LYS A 455 16.67 21.37 16.11
CA LYS A 455 16.37 20.77 14.81
C LYS A 455 17.34 19.64 14.51
N ILE A 456 16.82 18.60 13.90
CA ILE A 456 17.60 17.47 13.38
C ILE A 456 17.04 17.05 12.02
N TRP A 457 17.92 16.76 11.09
CA TRP A 457 17.59 16.11 9.82
C TRP A 457 17.90 14.64 9.95
N ILE A 458 16.94 13.78 9.58
CA ILE A 458 17.09 12.34 9.64
C ILE A 458 16.82 11.77 8.25
N ARG A 459 17.61 10.78 7.86
CA ARG A 459 17.53 10.12 6.57
C ARG A 459 17.59 8.61 6.75
N ALA A 460 16.73 7.88 6.02
CA ALA A 460 16.76 6.43 5.91
C ALA A 460 16.81 6.03 4.44
N ARG A 461 17.79 5.21 4.07
CA ARG A 461 17.96 4.68 2.72
C ARG A 461 17.66 3.20 2.70
N VAL A 462 16.71 2.80 1.86
CA VAL A 462 16.25 1.42 1.66
C VAL A 462 16.80 0.88 0.35
N MET A 463 17.30 -0.36 0.38
CA MET A 463 17.85 -1.08 -0.76
C MET A 463 17.10 -2.41 -0.93
N ASP A 464 16.43 -2.60 -2.08
CA ASP A 464 15.73 -3.84 -2.42
C ASP A 464 16.72 -5.02 -2.59
N LYS A 465 17.84 -4.76 -3.29
CA LYS A 465 18.82 -5.80 -3.63
C LYS A 465 19.27 -6.65 -2.44
N ASP A 466 19.47 -6.03 -1.27
CA ASP A 466 20.00 -6.67 -0.06
C ASP A 466 18.96 -6.70 1.06
N PHE A 467 17.76 -6.16 0.83
CA PHE A 467 16.70 -5.96 1.82
C PHE A 467 17.21 -5.28 3.08
N THR A 468 17.90 -4.15 2.89
CA THR A 468 18.53 -3.43 3.98
C THR A 468 18.11 -1.98 4.06
N ALA A 469 18.20 -1.40 5.26
CA ALA A 469 18.08 0.04 5.45
C ALA A 469 19.25 0.59 6.27
N ARG A 470 19.75 1.77 5.87
CA ARG A 470 20.82 2.51 6.53
C ARG A 470 20.33 3.88 6.94
N PHE A 471 20.86 4.38 8.05
CA PHE A 471 20.37 5.57 8.70
C PHE A 471 21.45 6.63 8.81
N TYR A 472 21.02 7.89 8.73
CA TYR A 472 21.90 9.06 8.81
C TYR A 472 21.20 10.18 9.57
N TYR A 473 21.98 11.01 10.24
CA TYR A 473 21.52 12.27 10.83
C TYR A 473 22.38 13.43 10.35
N SER A 474 21.82 14.65 10.44
CA SER A 474 22.54 15.91 10.22
C SER A 474 22.07 16.95 11.21
N LEU A 475 22.97 17.88 11.57
CA LEU A 475 22.68 19.02 12.47
C LEU A 475 22.58 20.36 11.73
N ASP A 476 22.96 20.37 10.45
CA ASP A 476 22.97 21.55 9.58
C ASP A 476 22.11 21.39 8.31
N GLY A 477 21.68 20.15 8.01
CA GLY A 477 20.91 19.79 6.82
C GLY A 477 21.77 19.56 5.57
N GLU A 478 23.07 19.78 5.66
CA GLU A 478 24.04 19.66 4.55
C GLU A 478 24.93 18.42 4.73
N THR A 479 25.55 18.29 5.90
CA THR A 479 26.49 17.21 6.22
C THR A 479 25.77 16.09 6.96
N TYR A 480 25.65 14.92 6.34
CA TYR A 480 25.01 13.75 6.93
C TYR A 480 26.04 12.74 7.44
N PHE A 481 25.88 12.31 8.67
CA PHE A 481 26.69 11.29 9.34
C PHE A 481 25.93 9.99 9.42
N PRO A 482 26.53 8.83 9.08
CA PRO A 482 25.92 7.54 9.32
C PRO A 482 25.78 7.33 10.84
N ILE A 483 24.75 6.59 11.25
CA ILE A 483 24.53 6.24 12.66
C ILE A 483 24.02 4.82 12.78
N GLY A 484 24.59 4.07 13.71
CA GLY A 484 24.24 2.72 14.05
C GLY A 484 24.64 1.69 12.98
N ASN A 485 23.99 0.55 13.06
CA ASN A 485 24.16 -0.54 12.13
C ASN A 485 23.03 -0.62 11.11
N GLU A 486 23.22 -1.46 10.11
CA GLU A 486 22.24 -1.71 9.07
C GLU A 486 21.05 -2.52 9.61
N LEU A 487 19.82 -2.08 9.32
CA LEU A 487 18.64 -2.91 9.50
C LEU A 487 18.59 -3.97 8.38
N LYS A 488 18.52 -5.24 8.73
CA LYS A 488 18.09 -6.30 7.82
C LYS A 488 16.56 -6.33 7.83
N MET A 489 15.94 -5.80 6.77
CA MET A 489 14.50 -5.80 6.64
C MET A 489 13.95 -7.21 6.50
N GLY A 490 12.78 -7.47 7.05
CA GLY A 490 12.11 -8.78 7.03
C GLY A 490 10.61 -8.65 6.81
N LEU A 491 9.95 -9.78 6.66
CA LEU A 491 8.49 -9.95 6.68
C LEU A 491 8.08 -10.52 8.05
N GLY A 492 8.51 -9.86 9.13
CA GLY A 492 8.28 -10.33 10.49
C GLY A 492 6.82 -10.36 10.94
N LEU A 493 5.96 -9.59 10.24
CA LEU A 493 4.52 -9.77 10.21
C LEU A 493 4.19 -10.24 8.80
N ASP A 494 3.76 -11.47 8.64
CA ASP A 494 3.50 -12.12 7.37
C ASP A 494 2.75 -11.20 6.39
N TRP A 495 3.24 -11.15 5.15
CA TRP A 495 2.69 -10.34 4.05
C TRP A 495 2.59 -8.82 4.25
N THR A 496 3.23 -8.24 5.26
CA THR A 496 3.25 -6.79 5.47
C THR A 496 4.61 -6.21 5.17
N ALA A 497 4.68 -5.26 4.25
CA ALA A 497 5.92 -4.62 3.84
C ALA A 497 6.44 -3.60 4.85
N ASN A 498 7.72 -3.26 4.71
CA ASN A 498 8.34 -2.19 5.47
C ASN A 498 7.80 -0.82 5.02
N ARG A 499 7.78 0.14 5.96
CA ARG A 499 7.31 1.49 5.72
C ARG A 499 8.25 2.52 6.33
N PHE A 500 8.38 3.67 5.71
CA PHE A 500 8.89 4.86 6.39
C PHE A 500 7.91 5.28 7.47
N ALA A 501 8.41 5.70 8.64
CA ALA A 501 7.59 6.02 9.79
C ALA A 501 8.06 7.28 10.51
N LEU A 502 7.13 8.22 10.73
CA LEU A 502 7.29 9.40 11.58
C LEU A 502 6.58 9.13 12.90
N PHE A 503 7.21 9.43 14.02
CA PHE A 503 6.63 9.12 15.31
C PHE A 503 7.09 10.08 16.43
N ASN A 504 6.27 10.15 17.46
CA ASN A 504 6.61 10.76 18.75
C ASN A 504 5.82 10.06 19.85
N TYR A 505 6.51 9.40 20.76
CA TYR A 505 5.90 8.75 21.93
C TYR A 505 6.67 9.08 23.21
N SER A 506 6.10 8.78 24.36
CA SER A 506 6.77 8.97 25.65
C SER A 506 6.89 7.67 26.41
N THR A 507 8.09 7.38 26.91
CA THR A 507 8.35 6.26 27.81
C THR A 507 7.93 6.58 29.25
N LYS A 508 7.65 7.87 29.57
CA LYS A 508 7.27 8.35 30.89
C LYS A 508 5.92 9.07 30.86
N ALA A 509 5.14 8.97 31.93
CA ALA A 509 3.84 9.62 32.03
C ALA A 509 3.92 11.16 31.99
N ASN A 510 4.95 11.76 32.57
CA ASN A 510 5.16 13.22 32.58
C ASN A 510 5.57 13.77 31.19
N GLY A 511 5.98 12.93 30.27
CA GLY A 511 6.27 13.31 28.89
C GLY A 511 5.06 13.35 27.96
N VAL A 512 3.89 12.88 28.41
CA VAL A 512 2.66 12.89 27.60
C VAL A 512 2.29 14.33 27.22
N GLY A 513 1.95 14.53 25.93
CA GLY A 513 1.64 15.84 25.35
C GLY A 513 2.87 16.69 25.03
N GLY A 514 4.12 16.20 25.19
CA GLY A 514 5.27 16.74 24.51
C GLY A 514 5.11 16.53 23.00
N TYR A 515 5.66 17.41 22.17
CA TYR A 515 5.43 17.35 20.73
C TYR A 515 6.72 17.50 19.91
N ALA A 516 6.70 16.91 18.73
CA ALA A 516 7.67 17.10 17.67
C ALA A 516 6.96 17.62 16.42
N ASP A 517 7.60 18.53 15.71
CA ASP A 517 7.10 19.13 14.47
C ASP A 517 7.96 18.68 13.29
N PHE A 518 7.37 17.96 12.36
CA PHE A 518 8.01 17.56 11.12
C PHE A 518 7.71 18.62 10.05
N ASP A 519 8.75 19.28 9.54
CA ASP A 519 8.64 20.36 8.56
C ASP A 519 8.22 19.82 7.20
N TRP A 520 8.85 18.74 6.79
CA TRP A 520 8.59 18.07 5.53
C TRP A 520 9.01 16.59 5.58
N PHE A 521 8.50 15.83 4.64
CA PHE A 521 9.00 14.50 4.27
C PHE A 521 9.37 14.52 2.80
N HIS A 522 10.64 14.32 2.49
CA HIS A 522 11.12 14.20 1.13
C HIS A 522 11.44 12.74 0.80
N PHE A 523 10.95 12.30 -0.33
CA PHE A 523 11.14 10.96 -0.86
C PHE A 523 11.91 11.03 -2.17
N THR A 524 12.91 10.19 -2.33
CA THR A 524 13.58 9.93 -3.61
C THR A 524 13.66 8.42 -3.82
N GLY A 525 13.43 7.97 -5.06
CA GLY A 525 13.53 6.56 -5.45
C GLY A 525 14.21 6.43 -6.82
N LYS A 526 14.83 5.29 -7.09
CA LYS A 526 15.50 5.00 -8.38
C LYS A 526 14.91 3.76 -9.01
#